data_631b9262be6b6172e8250536bcf95041
#
_entry.id   631b9262be6b6172e8250536bcf95041
#
_cell.length_a   1.000
_cell.length_b   1.000
_cell.length_c   1.000
_cell.angle_alpha   90.00
_cell.angle_beta   90.00
_cell.angle_gamma   90.00
#
_symmetry.space_group_name_H-M   'P 1'
#
loop_
_entity.id
_entity.type
_entity.pdbx_description
1 polymer ?
#
loop_
_entity_poly.entity_id
_entity_poly.type
_entity_poly.pdbx_seq_one_letter_code
_entity_poly.pdbx_strand_id
1 'polypeptide(L)'
;MIKRKTEKMRIIPAIDIIDGKCVRLSKGDYSTKIIYNESPLEVAKKFQDYGIEYLHLVDLDGAKSKHIVNYKILEEIASKTDLKIDFGGGLKSDEDLKIAFESGANQITGGSIAVKNPEIFKSWIQKYGSDKIILGADAKNEKIAIGGWLEESDQELIPFVLKYQKEGVTYVICTDISKDGMLQGPSFDLYKKMLKKCVIANGVKQSHKIKLIASGGISTFDELPKLAELGCEGTIIGKAIYENRISLKQLEEYIIS
;
A
#
# COMPACT_ATOMS: atom_id res chain seq x y z
N MET A 1 -13.62 -31.30 -12.17
CA MET A 1 -13.64 -30.06 -11.38
C MET A 1 -12.25 -29.47 -11.45
N ILE A 2 -12.05 -28.40 -12.24
CA ILE A 2 -10.77 -27.69 -12.30
C ILE A 2 -10.68 -26.87 -11.00
N LYS A 3 -9.82 -27.29 -10.08
CA LYS A 3 -9.46 -26.44 -8.93
C LYS A 3 -8.87 -25.16 -9.49
N ARG A 4 -9.62 -24.04 -9.44
CA ARG A 4 -9.04 -22.71 -9.67
C ARG A 4 -7.88 -22.60 -8.68
N LYS A 5 -6.67 -22.42 -9.20
CA LYS A 5 -5.51 -22.04 -8.42
C LYS A 5 -5.92 -20.71 -7.74
N THR A 6 -6.20 -20.71 -6.46
CA THR A 6 -6.42 -19.48 -5.70
C THR A 6 -5.12 -18.71 -5.81
N GLU A 7 -5.16 -17.53 -6.43
CA GLU A 7 -4.00 -16.64 -6.44
C GLU A 7 -3.59 -16.41 -4.98
N LYS A 8 -2.32 -16.64 -4.69
CA LYS A 8 -1.79 -16.43 -3.35
C LYS A 8 -1.88 -14.94 -3.00
N MET A 9 -2.11 -14.66 -1.72
CA MET A 9 -2.06 -13.29 -1.21
C MET A 9 -0.67 -12.68 -1.47
N ARG A 10 -0.63 -11.47 -2.01
CA ARG A 10 0.62 -10.76 -2.29
C ARG A 10 1.34 -10.39 -1.00
N ILE A 11 2.62 -10.68 -0.94
CA ILE A 11 3.54 -10.17 0.09
C ILE A 11 4.19 -8.91 -0.47
N ILE A 12 4.00 -7.79 0.22
CA ILE A 12 4.38 -6.46 -0.26
C ILE A 12 5.23 -5.78 0.82
N PRO A 13 6.56 -5.97 0.84
CA PRO A 13 7.42 -5.16 1.71
C PRO A 13 7.29 -3.68 1.41
N ALA A 14 7.46 -2.84 2.43
CA ALA A 14 7.47 -1.39 2.27
C ALA A 14 8.88 -0.82 2.41
N ILE A 15 9.23 0.11 1.53
CA ILE A 15 10.38 1.01 1.64
C ILE A 15 9.85 2.45 1.70
N ASP A 16 10.09 3.13 2.82
CA ASP A 16 9.83 4.56 2.95
C ASP A 16 11.12 5.33 2.68
N ILE A 17 11.05 6.44 1.95
CA ILE A 17 12.21 7.24 1.56
C ILE A 17 12.12 8.62 2.19
N ILE A 18 13.20 9.01 2.89
CA ILE A 18 13.48 10.40 3.31
C ILE A 18 14.96 10.68 3.02
N ASP A 19 15.24 11.82 2.37
CA ASP A 19 16.60 12.25 2.01
C ASP A 19 17.35 11.15 1.23
N GLY A 20 16.66 10.41 0.37
CA GLY A 20 17.23 9.33 -0.44
C GLY A 20 17.54 8.03 0.29
N LYS A 21 17.17 7.89 1.56
CA LYS A 21 17.49 6.75 2.42
C LYS A 21 16.24 5.95 2.77
N CYS A 22 16.46 4.63 2.99
CA CYS A 22 15.40 3.75 3.49
C CYS A 22 15.19 3.99 4.99
N VAL A 23 13.98 4.45 5.34
CA VAL A 23 13.61 4.84 6.71
C VAL A 23 12.33 4.16 7.16
N ARG A 24 12.02 4.28 8.45
CA ARG A 24 10.69 3.99 9.02
C ARG A 24 10.34 5.06 10.03
N LEU A 25 9.06 5.40 10.03
CA LEU A 25 8.44 6.25 11.05
C LEU A 25 7.54 5.39 11.95
N SER A 26 7.19 5.89 13.12
CA SER A 26 6.14 5.32 13.96
C SER A 26 4.90 6.20 13.86
N LYS A 27 3.77 5.64 13.39
CA LYS A 27 2.50 6.39 13.19
C LYS A 27 2.65 7.67 12.34
N GLY A 28 3.58 7.67 11.38
CA GLY A 28 3.84 8.82 10.52
C GLY A 28 4.58 10.00 11.17
N ASP A 29 5.05 9.88 12.39
CA ASP A 29 5.78 10.94 13.09
C ASP A 29 7.24 11.01 12.63
N TYR A 30 7.60 12.09 11.93
CA TYR A 30 8.93 12.34 11.40
C TYR A 30 10.01 12.47 12.50
N SER A 31 9.65 12.82 13.74
CA SER A 31 10.58 12.87 14.87
C SER A 31 11.06 11.47 15.28
N THR A 32 10.33 10.43 14.90
CA THR A 32 10.65 9.03 15.20
C THR A 32 11.45 8.34 14.09
N LYS A 33 11.98 9.11 13.11
CA LYS A 33 12.72 8.59 11.96
C LYS A 33 13.88 7.69 12.39
N ILE A 34 13.86 6.45 11.90
CA ILE A 34 14.98 5.49 12.01
C ILE A 34 15.45 5.19 10.60
N ILE A 35 16.75 5.30 10.35
CA ILE A 35 17.38 4.91 9.08
C ILE A 35 17.77 3.44 9.20
N TYR A 36 17.24 2.60 8.30
CA TYR A 36 17.56 1.17 8.25
C TYR A 36 18.60 0.84 7.17
N ASN A 37 18.67 1.64 6.11
CA ASN A 37 19.67 1.48 5.07
C ASN A 37 19.88 2.81 4.33
N GLU A 38 21.11 3.06 3.93
CA GLU A 38 21.49 4.23 3.12
C GLU A 38 21.07 4.08 1.65
N SER A 39 20.87 2.83 1.17
CA SER A 39 20.52 2.53 -0.22
C SER A 39 19.17 1.79 -0.32
N PRO A 40 18.09 2.45 -0.74
CA PRO A 40 16.82 1.78 -1.03
C PRO A 40 16.93 0.69 -2.10
N LEU A 41 17.82 0.85 -3.09
CA LEU A 41 18.08 -0.15 -4.13
C LEU A 41 18.63 -1.47 -3.55
N GLU A 42 19.55 -1.41 -2.59
CA GLU A 42 20.10 -2.61 -1.95
C GLU A 42 19.02 -3.39 -1.20
N VAL A 43 18.13 -2.67 -0.52
CA VAL A 43 16.98 -3.27 0.16
C VAL A 43 16.02 -3.91 -0.84
N ALA A 44 15.72 -3.22 -1.95
CA ALA A 44 14.83 -3.74 -3.00
C ALA A 44 15.41 -5.01 -3.65
N LYS A 45 16.70 -5.03 -4.00
CA LYS A 45 17.38 -6.21 -4.53
C LYS A 45 17.31 -7.38 -3.55
N LYS A 46 17.58 -7.12 -2.28
CA LYS A 46 17.48 -8.16 -1.25
C LYS A 46 16.06 -8.76 -1.17
N PHE A 47 15.02 -7.96 -1.34
CA PHE A 47 13.65 -8.48 -1.40
C PHE A 47 13.44 -9.38 -2.61
N GLN A 48 13.89 -8.94 -3.79
CA GLN A 48 13.81 -9.74 -5.02
C GLN A 48 14.59 -11.06 -4.90
N ASP A 49 15.77 -11.08 -4.29
CA ASP A 49 16.61 -12.27 -4.11
C ASP A 49 15.89 -13.38 -3.30
N TYR A 50 14.89 -13.00 -2.48
CA TYR A 50 14.02 -13.92 -1.75
C TYR A 50 12.66 -14.16 -2.43
N GLY A 51 12.56 -13.92 -3.74
CA GLY A 51 11.37 -14.24 -4.54
C GLY A 51 10.17 -13.30 -4.33
N ILE A 52 10.38 -12.16 -3.69
CA ILE A 52 9.34 -11.13 -3.56
C ILE A 52 9.14 -10.45 -4.91
N GLU A 53 7.89 -10.31 -5.35
CA GLU A 53 7.53 -9.72 -6.63
C GLU A 53 6.99 -8.29 -6.51
N TYR A 54 6.51 -7.89 -5.35
CA TYR A 54 5.80 -6.62 -5.14
C TYR A 54 6.53 -5.75 -4.13
N LEU A 55 6.52 -4.43 -4.36
CA LEU A 55 7.12 -3.44 -3.47
C LEU A 55 6.17 -2.26 -3.31
N HIS A 56 5.94 -1.83 -2.06
CA HIS A 56 5.31 -0.55 -1.75
C HIS A 56 6.40 0.46 -1.44
N LEU A 57 6.57 1.46 -2.32
CA LEU A 57 7.60 2.49 -2.23
C LEU A 57 6.95 3.83 -1.90
N VAL A 58 7.32 4.43 -0.77
CA VAL A 58 6.69 5.66 -0.27
C VAL A 58 7.69 6.80 -0.23
N ASP A 59 7.41 7.84 -0.99
CA ASP A 59 8.14 9.11 -0.99
C ASP A 59 7.63 10.01 0.14
N LEU A 60 8.25 9.92 1.31
CA LEU A 60 7.87 10.74 2.47
C LEU A 60 8.28 12.21 2.32
N ASP A 61 9.34 12.51 1.56
CA ASP A 61 9.68 13.89 1.19
C ASP A 61 8.61 14.47 0.27
N GLY A 62 8.14 13.67 -0.69
CA GLY A 62 7.03 14.03 -1.56
C GLY A 62 5.73 14.24 -0.80
N ALA A 63 5.42 13.37 0.17
CA ALA A 63 4.25 13.53 1.02
C ALA A 63 4.25 14.88 1.77
N LYS A 64 5.42 15.31 2.26
CA LYS A 64 5.63 16.57 2.96
C LYS A 64 5.58 17.78 2.02
N SER A 65 6.27 17.71 0.87
CA SER A 65 6.36 18.80 -0.11
C SER A 65 5.13 18.94 -1.02
N LYS A 66 4.25 17.92 -1.02
CA LYS A 66 3.02 17.83 -1.84
C LYS A 66 3.28 17.74 -3.36
N HIS A 67 4.41 17.18 -3.75
CA HIS A 67 4.77 16.80 -5.12
C HIS A 67 5.79 15.65 -5.06
N ILE A 68 6.00 14.94 -6.16
CA ILE A 68 6.97 13.83 -6.23
C ILE A 68 8.41 14.37 -6.10
N VAL A 69 9.23 13.77 -5.23
CA VAL A 69 10.63 14.18 -4.96
C VAL A 69 11.61 13.04 -5.32
N ASN A 70 11.40 11.86 -4.81
CA ASN A 70 12.34 10.74 -4.91
C ASN A 70 12.11 9.85 -6.15
N TYR A 71 11.62 10.42 -7.27
CA TYR A 71 11.36 9.66 -8.51
C TYR A 71 12.61 9.02 -9.12
N LYS A 72 13.80 9.60 -8.91
CA LYS A 72 15.07 8.99 -9.38
C LYS A 72 15.39 7.67 -8.68
N ILE A 73 14.99 7.53 -7.41
CA ILE A 73 15.14 6.28 -6.67
C ILE A 73 14.15 5.24 -7.19
N LEU A 74 12.91 5.66 -7.48
CA LEU A 74 11.94 4.79 -8.15
C LEU A 74 12.49 4.29 -9.49
N GLU A 75 13.01 5.18 -10.34
CA GLU A 75 13.62 4.84 -11.63
C GLU A 75 14.80 3.88 -11.46
N GLU A 76 15.66 4.12 -10.47
CA GLU A 76 16.79 3.25 -10.19
C GLU A 76 16.36 1.85 -9.76
N ILE A 77 15.38 1.72 -8.86
CA ILE A 77 14.87 0.42 -8.43
C ILE A 77 14.16 -0.28 -9.59
N ALA A 78 13.28 0.41 -10.33
CA ALA A 78 12.53 -0.16 -11.44
C ALA A 78 13.43 -0.63 -12.60
N SER A 79 14.54 0.07 -12.85
CA SER A 79 15.48 -0.33 -13.92
C SER A 79 16.46 -1.45 -13.53
N LYS A 80 16.63 -1.72 -12.23
CA LYS A 80 17.63 -2.68 -11.70
C LYS A 80 17.01 -3.87 -10.97
N THR A 81 15.69 -3.97 -10.94
CA THR A 81 14.92 -5.08 -10.37
C THR A 81 13.69 -5.39 -11.22
N ASP A 82 13.13 -6.60 -11.08
CA ASP A 82 11.86 -7.01 -11.69
C ASP A 82 10.65 -6.77 -10.77
N LEU A 83 10.83 -6.01 -9.69
CA LEU A 83 9.78 -5.74 -8.71
C LEU A 83 8.63 -4.93 -9.34
N LYS A 84 7.42 -5.34 -9.07
CA LYS A 84 6.20 -4.59 -9.40
C LYS A 84 5.96 -3.54 -8.33
N ILE A 85 6.30 -2.29 -8.66
CA ILE A 85 6.34 -1.19 -7.68
C ILE A 85 4.99 -0.47 -7.66
N ASP A 86 4.36 -0.42 -6.48
CA ASP A 86 3.35 0.54 -6.12
C ASP A 86 4.03 1.75 -5.48
N PHE A 87 3.85 2.93 -6.08
CA PHE A 87 4.49 4.16 -5.61
C PHE A 87 3.47 5.11 -4.99
N GLY A 88 3.76 5.59 -3.80
CA GLY A 88 2.95 6.56 -3.07
C GLY A 88 3.77 7.71 -2.50
N GLY A 89 3.07 8.73 -2.01
CA GLY A 89 3.69 9.93 -1.43
C GLY A 89 3.80 11.11 -2.41
N GLY A 90 3.20 12.23 -2.04
CA GLY A 90 3.33 13.49 -2.80
C GLY A 90 2.52 13.65 -4.07
N LEU A 91 1.89 12.61 -4.60
CA LEU A 91 1.14 12.65 -5.86
C LEU A 91 -0.10 13.56 -5.75
N LYS A 92 -0.10 14.71 -6.43
CA LYS A 92 -1.16 15.72 -6.35
C LYS A 92 -1.63 16.25 -7.71
N SER A 93 -0.88 15.98 -8.79
CA SER A 93 -1.14 16.47 -10.14
C SER A 93 -0.95 15.37 -11.19
N ASP A 94 -1.46 15.62 -12.39
CA ASP A 94 -1.22 14.75 -13.55
C ASP A 94 0.26 14.65 -13.90
N GLU A 95 1.03 15.70 -13.65
CA GLU A 95 2.48 15.70 -13.87
C GLU A 95 3.19 14.78 -12.88
N ASP A 96 2.84 14.80 -11.58
CA ASP A 96 3.39 13.86 -10.60
C ASP A 96 3.13 12.42 -11.02
N LEU A 97 1.91 12.12 -11.50
CA LEU A 97 1.56 10.78 -11.98
C LEU A 97 2.36 10.36 -13.20
N LYS A 98 2.51 11.29 -14.16
CA LYS A 98 3.29 11.05 -15.36
C LYS A 98 4.74 10.72 -15.00
N ILE A 99 5.37 11.52 -14.13
CA ILE A 99 6.72 11.28 -13.63
C ILE A 99 6.80 9.91 -12.96
N ALA A 100 5.87 9.54 -12.09
CA ALA A 100 5.87 8.26 -11.40
C ALA A 100 5.81 7.07 -12.38
N PHE A 101 4.92 7.11 -13.38
CA PHE A 101 4.81 6.04 -14.38
C PHE A 101 6.00 6.00 -15.34
N GLU A 102 6.52 7.14 -15.77
CA GLU A 102 7.72 7.22 -16.62
C GLU A 102 8.97 6.76 -15.87
N SER A 103 9.02 6.92 -14.54
CA SER A 103 10.08 6.39 -13.67
C SER A 103 9.90 4.91 -13.31
N GLY A 104 8.88 4.22 -13.86
CA GLY A 104 8.74 2.76 -13.76
C GLY A 104 7.76 2.26 -12.70
N ALA A 105 6.93 3.11 -12.09
CA ALA A 105 5.85 2.62 -11.23
C ALA A 105 4.88 1.73 -12.02
N ASN A 106 4.54 0.56 -11.47
CA ASN A 106 3.51 -0.30 -12.04
C ASN A 106 2.11 0.14 -11.60
N GLN A 107 2.01 0.60 -10.36
CA GLN A 107 0.79 1.13 -9.76
C GLN A 107 1.16 2.39 -8.96
N ILE A 108 0.19 3.26 -8.73
CA ILE A 108 0.32 4.39 -7.82
C ILE A 108 -0.75 4.37 -6.73
N THR A 109 -0.39 4.81 -5.55
CA THR A 109 -1.34 4.94 -4.43
C THR A 109 -1.68 6.40 -4.18
N GLY A 110 -2.97 6.73 -4.33
CA GLY A 110 -3.53 8.05 -4.02
C GLY A 110 -4.42 8.01 -2.78
N GLY A 111 -3.97 8.61 -1.69
CA GLY A 111 -4.76 8.75 -0.45
C GLY A 111 -5.38 10.16 -0.33
N SER A 112 -4.61 11.13 0.16
CA SER A 112 -5.10 12.50 0.40
C SER A 112 -5.72 13.18 -0.83
N ILE A 113 -5.24 12.85 -2.04
CA ILE A 113 -5.79 13.41 -3.30
C ILE A 113 -7.23 12.94 -3.51
N ALA A 114 -7.56 11.71 -3.17
CA ALA A 114 -8.90 11.17 -3.29
C ALA A 114 -9.91 11.89 -2.37
N VAL A 115 -9.44 12.47 -1.26
CA VAL A 115 -10.28 13.28 -0.36
C VAL A 115 -10.32 14.75 -0.82
N LYS A 116 -9.14 15.34 -1.08
CA LYS A 116 -9.01 16.80 -1.35
C LYS A 116 -9.43 17.19 -2.76
N ASN A 117 -9.17 16.33 -3.77
CA ASN A 117 -9.50 16.56 -5.18
C ASN A 117 -10.07 15.28 -5.84
N PRO A 118 -11.28 14.87 -5.46
CA PRO A 118 -11.88 13.63 -5.94
C PRO A 118 -12.02 13.56 -7.47
N GLU A 119 -12.26 14.68 -8.13
CA GLU A 119 -12.40 14.71 -9.60
C GLU A 119 -11.08 14.40 -10.31
N ILE A 120 -9.96 14.89 -9.80
CA ILE A 120 -8.63 14.54 -10.32
C ILE A 120 -8.37 13.04 -10.12
N PHE A 121 -8.63 12.50 -8.93
CA PHE A 121 -8.42 11.09 -8.66
C PHE A 121 -9.29 10.19 -9.56
N LYS A 122 -10.55 10.56 -9.81
CA LYS A 122 -11.44 9.88 -10.77
C LYS A 122 -10.91 9.94 -12.21
N SER A 123 -10.39 11.09 -12.62
CA SER A 123 -9.81 11.24 -13.96
C SER A 123 -8.59 10.30 -14.14
N TRP A 124 -7.82 10.07 -13.08
CA TRP A 124 -6.71 9.11 -13.10
C TRP A 124 -7.18 7.68 -13.31
N ILE A 125 -8.27 7.27 -12.63
CA ILE A 125 -8.87 5.94 -12.82
C ILE A 125 -9.34 5.78 -14.27
N GLN A 126 -9.96 6.80 -14.84
CA GLN A 126 -10.43 6.77 -16.23
C GLN A 126 -9.28 6.73 -17.26
N LYS A 127 -8.23 7.50 -17.01
CA LYS A 127 -7.08 7.66 -17.92
C LYS A 127 -6.13 6.47 -17.89
N TYR A 128 -5.82 5.97 -16.70
CA TYR A 128 -4.79 4.93 -16.52
C TYR A 128 -5.37 3.53 -16.24
N GLY A 129 -6.64 3.46 -15.91
CA GLY A 129 -7.33 2.21 -15.56
C GLY A 129 -7.25 1.84 -14.08
N SER A 130 -8.24 1.09 -13.63
CA SER A 130 -8.38 0.67 -12.23
C SER A 130 -7.26 -0.28 -11.73
N ASP A 131 -6.53 -0.91 -12.65
CA ASP A 131 -5.41 -1.79 -12.30
C ASP A 131 -4.13 -1.01 -11.99
N LYS A 132 -4.06 0.26 -12.38
CA LYS A 132 -2.92 1.13 -12.19
C LYS A 132 -3.07 2.08 -10.99
N ILE A 133 -4.29 2.33 -10.54
CA ILE A 133 -4.61 3.30 -9.50
C ILE A 133 -5.13 2.58 -8.26
N ILE A 134 -4.41 2.74 -7.16
CA ILE A 134 -4.77 2.19 -5.84
C ILE A 134 -5.36 3.32 -5.00
N LEU A 135 -6.48 3.05 -4.35
CA LEU A 135 -7.04 3.96 -3.34
C LEU A 135 -6.32 3.73 -2.00
N GLY A 136 -5.59 4.73 -1.53
CA GLY A 136 -5.08 4.77 -0.16
C GLY A 136 -6.21 5.17 0.81
N ALA A 137 -6.57 4.27 1.69
CA ALA A 137 -7.61 4.45 2.70
C ALA A 137 -7.01 4.29 4.11
N ASP A 138 -6.11 5.20 4.45
CA ASP A 138 -5.48 5.24 5.77
C ASP A 138 -6.46 5.78 6.78
N ALA A 139 -6.70 5.04 7.85
CA ALA A 139 -7.75 5.37 8.81
C ALA A 139 -7.25 5.33 10.26
N LYS A 140 -7.82 6.24 11.03
CA LYS A 140 -7.72 6.25 12.48
C LYS A 140 -9.14 6.31 13.04
N ASN A 141 -9.49 5.40 13.94
CA ASN A 141 -10.85 5.29 14.48
C ASN A 141 -11.93 5.22 13.37
N GLU A 142 -11.67 4.46 12.31
CA GLU A 142 -12.54 4.32 11.12
C GLU A 142 -12.81 5.64 10.35
N LYS A 143 -12.07 6.72 10.58
CA LYS A 143 -12.08 7.95 9.79
C LYS A 143 -10.83 8.06 8.93
N ILE A 144 -11.01 8.54 7.70
CA ILE A 144 -9.90 8.72 6.75
C ILE A 144 -8.97 9.83 7.21
N ALA A 145 -7.69 9.53 7.30
CA ALA A 145 -6.63 10.50 7.57
C ALA A 145 -5.99 10.99 6.26
N ILE A 146 -5.54 12.21 6.27
CA ILE A 146 -4.96 12.90 5.11
C ILE A 146 -3.72 13.71 5.52
N GLY A 147 -2.98 14.24 4.52
CA GLY A 147 -1.84 15.09 4.80
C GLY A 147 -0.68 14.37 5.49
N GLY A 148 -0.41 13.09 5.13
CA GLY A 148 0.61 12.29 5.83
C GLY A 148 0.19 11.94 7.26
N TRP A 149 -1.11 11.70 7.47
CA TRP A 149 -1.75 11.34 8.74
C TRP A 149 -1.84 12.46 9.78
N LEU A 150 -1.49 13.69 9.39
CA LEU A 150 -1.52 14.86 10.28
C LEU A 150 -2.92 15.46 10.46
N GLU A 151 -3.83 15.17 9.53
CA GLU A 151 -5.19 15.71 9.52
C GLU A 151 -6.20 14.55 9.45
N GLU A 152 -7.26 14.59 10.25
CA GLU A 152 -8.44 13.72 10.09
C GLU A 152 -9.44 14.40 9.15
N SER A 153 -10.05 13.61 8.26
CA SER A 153 -11.16 14.09 7.44
C SER A 153 -12.50 13.70 8.07
N ASP A 154 -13.59 14.30 7.60
CA ASP A 154 -14.95 13.90 7.99
C ASP A 154 -15.44 12.61 7.30
N GLN A 155 -14.61 12.01 6.45
CA GLN A 155 -14.96 10.83 5.68
C GLN A 155 -14.81 9.56 6.53
N GLU A 156 -15.90 8.81 6.70
CA GLU A 156 -15.84 7.46 7.27
C GLU A 156 -15.24 6.47 6.28
N LEU A 157 -14.37 5.56 6.74
CA LEU A 157 -13.60 4.62 5.93
C LEU A 157 -14.48 3.80 4.97
N ILE A 158 -15.49 3.12 5.47
CA ILE A 158 -16.29 2.21 4.62
C ILE A 158 -17.14 2.98 3.59
N PRO A 159 -17.87 4.04 3.93
CA PRO A 159 -18.55 4.88 2.95
C PRO A 159 -17.62 5.45 1.89
N PHE A 160 -16.40 5.87 2.28
CA PHE A 160 -15.38 6.37 1.38
C PHE A 160 -14.95 5.31 0.36
N VAL A 161 -14.62 4.11 0.82
CA VAL A 161 -14.22 2.99 -0.07
C VAL A 161 -15.36 2.59 -0.99
N LEU A 162 -16.61 2.49 -0.48
CA LEU A 162 -17.78 2.16 -1.29
C LEU A 162 -18.08 3.21 -2.37
N LYS A 163 -17.85 4.49 -2.08
CA LYS A 163 -17.95 5.57 -3.07
C LYS A 163 -16.99 5.32 -4.24
N TYR A 164 -15.72 5.05 -3.95
CA TYR A 164 -14.71 4.83 -4.99
C TYR A 164 -14.84 3.48 -5.70
N GLN A 165 -15.37 2.47 -5.03
CA GLN A 165 -15.72 1.19 -5.67
C GLN A 165 -16.75 1.39 -6.80
N LYS A 166 -17.74 2.28 -6.60
CA LYS A 166 -18.73 2.65 -7.64
C LYS A 166 -18.09 3.41 -8.80
N GLU A 167 -17.01 4.14 -8.55
CA GLU A 167 -16.23 4.86 -9.55
C GLU A 167 -15.20 3.95 -10.27
N GLY A 168 -15.20 2.64 -9.96
CA GLY A 168 -14.38 1.65 -10.64
C GLY A 168 -13.05 1.31 -9.96
N VAL A 169 -12.77 1.82 -8.75
CA VAL A 169 -11.57 1.40 -8.00
C VAL A 169 -11.63 -0.10 -7.73
N THR A 170 -10.51 -0.77 -8.04
CA THR A 170 -10.32 -2.20 -7.80
C THR A 170 -9.43 -2.46 -6.59
N TYR A 171 -8.31 -1.76 -6.48
CA TYR A 171 -7.34 -1.95 -5.40
C TYR A 171 -7.50 -0.91 -4.30
N VAL A 172 -7.48 -1.37 -3.05
CA VAL A 172 -7.56 -0.52 -1.85
C VAL A 172 -6.48 -0.94 -0.87
N ILE A 173 -5.56 -0.04 -0.53
CA ILE A 173 -4.69 -0.19 0.63
C ILE A 173 -5.44 0.41 1.82
N CYS A 174 -5.67 -0.39 2.86
CA CYS A 174 -6.22 0.10 4.12
C CYS A 174 -5.17 -0.02 5.22
N THR A 175 -4.70 1.14 5.70
CA THR A 175 -3.78 1.22 6.83
C THR A 175 -4.55 1.60 8.08
N ASP A 176 -4.50 0.75 9.12
CA ASP A 176 -4.86 1.19 10.46
C ASP A 176 -3.68 1.93 11.09
N ILE A 177 -3.76 3.27 11.10
CA ILE A 177 -2.68 4.15 11.59
C ILE A 177 -2.38 3.88 13.06
N SER A 178 -3.37 3.49 13.86
CA SER A 178 -3.18 3.20 15.28
C SER A 178 -2.26 2.00 15.51
N LYS A 179 -2.16 1.12 14.52
CA LYS A 179 -1.34 -0.11 14.51
C LYS A 179 0.00 0.06 13.78
N ASP A 180 0.11 1.07 12.90
CA ASP A 180 1.30 1.21 12.06
C ASP A 180 2.57 1.41 12.90
N GLY A 181 3.60 0.61 12.60
CA GLY A 181 4.87 0.61 13.32
C GLY A 181 4.82 0.06 14.74
N MET A 182 3.66 -0.39 15.27
CA MET A 182 3.49 -0.82 16.65
C MET A 182 3.80 -2.30 16.89
N LEU A 183 3.83 -3.14 15.84
CA LEU A 183 4.06 -4.59 15.94
C LEU A 183 3.09 -5.29 16.92
N GLN A 184 1.81 -4.92 16.89
CA GLN A 184 0.76 -5.41 17.80
C GLN A 184 -0.32 -6.23 17.06
N GLY A 185 -0.01 -6.69 15.87
CA GLY A 185 -0.95 -7.39 14.99
C GLY A 185 -1.83 -6.45 14.17
N PRO A 186 -2.26 -6.91 12.97
CA PRO A 186 -3.10 -6.14 12.06
C PRO A 186 -4.56 -6.09 12.55
N SER A 187 -5.34 -5.18 11.98
CA SER A 187 -6.74 -4.96 12.35
C SER A 187 -7.69 -5.93 11.63
N PHE A 188 -7.65 -7.22 11.97
CA PHE A 188 -8.46 -8.27 11.36
C PHE A 188 -9.95 -7.95 11.30
N ASP A 189 -10.52 -7.42 12.38
CA ASP A 189 -11.95 -7.09 12.46
C ASP A 189 -12.33 -5.96 11.49
N LEU A 190 -11.46 -4.96 11.34
CA LEU A 190 -11.64 -3.88 10.39
C LEU A 190 -11.66 -4.42 8.95
N TYR A 191 -10.68 -5.24 8.59
CA TYR A 191 -10.59 -5.83 7.24
C TYR A 191 -11.76 -6.75 6.95
N LYS A 192 -12.18 -7.56 7.92
CA LYS A 192 -13.38 -8.41 7.83
C LYS A 192 -14.65 -7.58 7.60
N LYS A 193 -14.80 -6.48 8.35
CA LYS A 193 -15.92 -5.54 8.21
C LYS A 193 -15.93 -4.91 6.81
N MET A 194 -14.78 -4.45 6.32
CA MET A 194 -14.64 -3.88 4.98
C MET A 194 -14.99 -4.87 3.88
N LEU A 195 -14.36 -6.05 3.89
CA LEU A 195 -14.59 -7.09 2.88
C LEU A 195 -16.07 -7.50 2.85
N LYS A 196 -16.71 -7.69 4.01
CA LYS A 196 -18.15 -8.01 4.10
C LYS A 196 -19.00 -6.92 3.50
N LYS A 197 -18.76 -5.65 3.83
CA LYS A 197 -19.57 -4.52 3.34
C LYS A 197 -19.38 -4.28 1.85
N CYS A 198 -18.16 -4.35 1.34
CA CYS A 198 -17.86 -4.15 -0.08
C CYS A 198 -18.41 -5.27 -0.98
N VAL A 199 -18.62 -6.49 -0.44
CA VAL A 199 -19.26 -7.58 -1.18
C VAL A 199 -20.79 -7.42 -1.19
N ILE A 200 -21.40 -7.08 -0.06
CA ILE A 200 -22.87 -7.02 0.09
C ILE A 200 -23.46 -5.81 -0.64
N ALA A 201 -22.78 -4.65 -0.61
CA ALA A 201 -23.31 -3.40 -1.16
C ALA A 201 -23.62 -3.47 -2.65
N ASN A 202 -23.20 -4.52 -3.29
CA ASN A 202 -23.12 -4.46 -4.73
C ASN A 202 -24.00 -5.44 -5.44
N GLY A 203 -24.82 -6.26 -5.09
CA GLY A 203 -25.52 -7.03 -6.15
C GLY A 203 -24.69 -7.10 -7.48
N VAL A 204 -23.41 -6.71 -7.44
CA VAL A 204 -22.53 -6.32 -8.55
C VAL A 204 -21.86 -7.56 -9.12
N LYS A 205 -21.86 -7.63 -10.44
CA LYS A 205 -21.05 -8.56 -11.23
C LYS A 205 -19.65 -8.70 -10.63
N GLN A 206 -19.11 -9.90 -10.62
CA GLN A 206 -17.81 -10.30 -10.05
C GLN A 206 -16.61 -9.40 -10.44
N SER A 207 -16.76 -8.53 -11.43
CA SER A 207 -15.76 -7.61 -11.98
C SER A 207 -15.45 -6.37 -11.11
N HIS A 208 -16.21 -6.10 -10.05
CA HIS A 208 -16.03 -4.91 -9.21
C HIS A 208 -15.79 -5.24 -7.72
N LYS A 209 -15.34 -6.45 -7.43
CA LYS A 209 -14.93 -6.81 -6.07
C LYS A 209 -13.63 -6.07 -5.75
N ILE A 210 -13.59 -5.34 -4.62
CA ILE A 210 -12.33 -4.73 -4.19
C ILE A 210 -11.30 -5.79 -3.85
N LYS A 211 -10.07 -5.50 -4.18
CA LYS A 211 -8.85 -6.22 -3.82
C LYS A 211 -8.22 -5.46 -2.66
N LEU A 212 -8.49 -5.93 -1.44
CA LEU A 212 -8.02 -5.27 -0.22
C LEU A 212 -6.58 -5.67 0.09
N ILE A 213 -5.72 -4.68 0.25
CA ILE A 213 -4.36 -4.81 0.73
C ILE A 213 -4.33 -4.32 2.18
N ALA A 214 -4.06 -5.24 3.11
CA ALA A 214 -3.97 -4.94 4.53
C ALA A 214 -2.66 -4.23 4.87
N SER A 215 -2.69 -3.18 5.69
CA SER A 215 -1.51 -2.42 6.08
C SER A 215 -1.61 -1.95 7.53
N GLY A 216 -0.45 -1.89 8.19
CA GLY A 216 -0.33 -1.49 9.59
C GLY A 216 -0.42 -2.65 10.59
N GLY A 217 0.55 -2.71 11.49
CA GLY A 217 0.55 -3.60 12.65
C GLY A 217 1.12 -4.99 12.45
N ILE A 218 1.36 -5.46 11.23
CA ILE A 218 1.93 -6.80 10.99
C ILE A 218 3.14 -7.01 11.89
N SER A 219 3.14 -8.11 12.66
CA SER A 219 4.12 -8.36 13.72
C SER A 219 4.74 -9.76 13.68
N THR A 220 3.98 -10.78 13.26
CA THR A 220 4.44 -12.16 13.20
C THR A 220 4.01 -12.83 11.90
N PHE A 221 4.73 -13.88 11.52
CA PHE A 221 4.46 -14.65 10.31
C PHE A 221 3.06 -15.29 10.30
N ASP A 222 2.59 -15.77 11.45
CA ASP A 222 1.29 -16.46 11.59
C ASP A 222 0.07 -15.59 11.27
N GLU A 223 0.27 -14.27 11.13
CA GLU A 223 -0.77 -13.33 10.72
C GLU A 223 -1.05 -13.39 9.21
N LEU A 224 -0.06 -13.79 8.40
CA LEU A 224 -0.17 -13.81 6.95
C LEU A 224 -1.22 -14.82 6.45
N PRO A 225 -1.19 -16.10 6.87
CA PRO A 225 -2.24 -17.05 6.50
C PRO A 225 -3.64 -16.58 6.91
N LYS A 226 -3.78 -15.95 8.08
CA LYS A 226 -5.06 -15.44 8.58
C LYS A 226 -5.63 -14.31 7.71
N LEU A 227 -4.77 -13.42 7.21
CA LEU A 227 -5.16 -12.37 6.26
C LEU A 227 -5.57 -12.97 4.91
N ALA A 228 -4.85 -13.99 4.44
CA ALA A 228 -5.20 -14.70 3.21
C ALA A 228 -6.55 -15.42 3.34
N GLU A 229 -6.81 -16.13 4.44
CA GLU A 229 -8.10 -16.78 4.75
C GLU A 229 -9.25 -15.76 4.84
N LEU A 230 -8.97 -14.57 5.36
CA LEU A 230 -9.94 -13.49 5.42
C LEU A 230 -10.34 -12.98 4.01
N GLY A 231 -9.49 -13.22 3.01
CA GLY A 231 -9.69 -12.82 1.62
C GLY A 231 -9.00 -11.51 1.24
N CYS A 232 -7.98 -11.09 1.99
CA CYS A 232 -7.12 -10.00 1.56
C CYS A 232 -6.36 -10.37 0.29
N GLU A 233 -6.23 -9.44 -0.63
CA GLU A 233 -5.47 -9.58 -1.88
C GLU A 233 -3.97 -9.54 -1.61
N GLY A 234 -3.55 -8.73 -0.64
CA GLY A 234 -2.18 -8.56 -0.24
C GLY A 234 -2.03 -8.01 1.16
N THR A 235 -0.80 -7.98 1.64
CA THR A 235 -0.44 -7.30 2.88
C THR A 235 0.87 -6.56 2.74
N ILE A 236 0.89 -5.32 3.26
CA ILE A 236 2.11 -4.52 3.35
C ILE A 236 2.81 -4.85 4.66
N ILE A 237 4.11 -5.18 4.56
CA ILE A 237 4.95 -5.54 5.70
C ILE A 237 6.12 -4.55 5.75
N GLY A 238 6.16 -3.75 6.79
CA GLY A 238 7.26 -2.81 7.02
C GLY A 238 8.16 -3.27 8.18
N LYS A 239 7.97 -2.67 9.33
CA LYS A 239 8.84 -2.79 10.52
C LYS A 239 9.15 -4.23 10.93
N ALA A 240 8.22 -5.18 10.76
CA ALA A 240 8.42 -6.58 11.12
C ALA A 240 9.56 -7.26 10.35
N ILE A 241 9.80 -6.86 9.08
CA ILE A 241 10.95 -7.34 8.30
C ILE A 241 12.23 -6.69 8.81
N TYR A 242 12.26 -5.37 8.97
CA TYR A 242 13.45 -4.63 9.38
C TYR A 242 13.93 -5.00 10.78
N GLU A 243 13.01 -5.36 11.69
CA GLU A 243 13.33 -5.82 13.04
C GLU A 243 13.46 -7.34 13.16
N ASN A 244 13.54 -8.06 12.03
CA ASN A 244 13.71 -9.52 11.96
C ASN A 244 12.64 -10.32 12.72
N ARG A 245 11.45 -9.79 12.92
CA ARG A 245 10.31 -10.54 13.47
C ARG A 245 9.71 -11.48 12.43
N ILE A 246 9.79 -11.10 11.16
CA ILE A 246 9.49 -11.94 10.01
C ILE A 246 10.74 -11.95 9.14
N SER A 247 11.36 -13.11 8.99
CA SER A 247 12.53 -13.24 8.15
C SER A 247 12.17 -13.32 6.66
N LEU A 248 13.05 -12.86 5.79
CA LEU A 248 12.86 -12.99 4.34
C LEU A 248 12.75 -14.45 3.91
N LYS A 249 13.44 -15.37 4.59
CA LYS A 249 13.33 -16.80 4.32
C LYS A 249 11.94 -17.35 4.59
N GLN A 250 11.27 -16.94 5.67
CA GLN A 250 9.86 -17.31 5.92
C GLN A 250 8.93 -16.78 4.83
N LEU A 251 9.19 -15.57 4.31
CA LEU A 251 8.41 -15.01 3.20
C LEU A 251 8.64 -15.77 1.90
N GLU A 252 9.89 -16.15 1.59
CA GLU A 252 10.24 -17.00 0.46
C GLU A 252 9.49 -18.35 0.54
N GLU A 253 9.56 -19.04 1.67
CA GLU A 253 8.85 -20.31 1.90
C GLU A 253 7.33 -20.14 1.72
N TYR A 254 6.75 -19.04 2.17
CA TYR A 254 5.34 -18.73 1.97
C TYR A 254 4.99 -18.50 0.50
N ILE A 255 5.88 -17.83 -0.25
CA ILE A 255 5.66 -17.52 -1.67
C ILE A 255 5.73 -18.79 -2.54
N ILE A 256 6.60 -19.73 -2.23
CA ILE A 256 6.79 -20.95 -3.04
C ILE A 256 5.86 -22.11 -2.62
N SER A 257 5.31 -22.11 -1.40
CA SER A 257 4.40 -23.17 -0.90
C SER A 257 3.05 -23.15 -1.60
#